data_4063c90c781367aa37462553af7a5081
#
_entry.id   4063c90c781367aa37462553af7a5081
#
_cell.length_a   1.000
_cell.length_b   1.000
_cell.length_c   1.000
_cell.angle_alpha   90.00
_cell.angle_beta   90.00
_cell.angle_gamma   90.00
#
_symmetry.space_group_name_H-M   'P 1'
#
loop_
_entity.id
_entity.type
_entity.pdbx_description
1 polymer ?
#
loop_
_entity_poly.entity_id
_entity_poly.type
_entity_poly.pdbx_seq_one_letter_code
_entity_poly.pdbx_strand_id
1 'polypeptide(L)'
;MKKLSSVGCVLFLVASLAVLAPAKSSAPKDKWEKGWVSDSKCGAKGAGVGHEQCGKKCLGEGEHVVFVNEFNHKVFNVDNPHKLKDLMGHRVAVKGNVDQTAGTIHVER
;
A
#
# COMPACT_ATOMS: atom_id res chain seq x y z
N MET A 1 -26.87 34.32 61.51
CA MET A 1 -26.93 34.04 60.53
C MET A 1 -25.96 33.61 59.82
N LYS A 2 -25.79 32.82 59.31
CA LYS A 2 -24.86 32.37 58.68
C LYS A 2 -25.04 32.07 57.44
N LYS A 3 -24.35 32.19 56.62
CA LYS A 3 -24.40 31.92 55.43
C LYS A 3 -23.74 30.84 55.02
N LEU A 4 -24.16 30.01 54.39
CA LEU A 4 -23.59 28.98 53.82
C LEU A 4 -23.09 29.33 52.60
N SER A 5 -21.84 29.39 52.46
CA SER A 5 -21.30 29.50 51.19
C SER A 5 -21.39 28.17 50.51
N SER A 6 -22.18 28.08 49.61
CA SER A 6 -22.17 26.92 48.80
C SER A 6 -20.95 26.92 47.94
N VAL A 7 -20.11 26.04 48.22
CA VAL A 7 -19.00 25.77 47.37
C VAL A 7 -19.50 24.97 46.21
N GLY A 8 -19.65 25.61 45.13
CA GLY A 8 -19.94 24.93 43.91
C GLY A 8 -18.72 24.10 43.50
N CYS A 9 -18.85 22.83 43.63
CA CYS A 9 -17.90 21.96 43.01
C CYS A 9 -18.03 22.10 41.52
N VAL A 10 -17.14 22.80 40.94
CA VAL A 10 -17.03 22.81 39.50
C VAL A 10 -16.27 21.58 39.14
N LEU A 11 -17.01 20.57 38.80
CA LEU A 11 -16.42 19.42 38.20
C LEU A 11 -16.03 19.76 36.77
N PHE A 12 -14.80 20.02 36.62
CA PHE A 12 -14.26 20.09 35.30
C PHE A 12 -14.10 18.67 34.79
N LEU A 13 -15.07 18.23 34.08
CA LEU A 13 -14.89 17.08 33.26
C LEU A 13 -14.02 17.47 32.12
N VAL A 14 -12.77 17.24 32.28
CA VAL A 14 -11.85 17.29 31.15
C VAL A 14 -12.12 16.05 30.35
N ALA A 15 -12.98 16.18 29.38
CA ALA A 15 -13.07 15.17 28.37
C ALA A 15 -11.77 15.18 27.62
N SER A 16 -10.88 14.31 27.98
CA SER A 16 -9.73 14.09 27.14
C SER A 16 -10.22 13.41 25.86
N LEU A 17 -10.38 14.21 24.87
CA LEU A 17 -10.55 13.70 23.55
C LEU A 17 -9.24 13.05 23.16
N ALA A 18 -9.20 11.75 23.28
CA ALA A 18 -8.17 11.00 22.65
C ALA A 18 -8.38 11.12 21.16
N VAL A 19 -7.62 11.99 20.55
CA VAL A 19 -7.56 12.05 19.11
C VAL A 19 -6.82 10.80 18.67
N LEU A 20 -7.58 9.80 18.28
CA LEU A 20 -7.01 8.70 17.56
C LEU A 20 -6.56 9.25 16.22
N ALA A 21 -5.29 9.53 16.14
CA ALA A 21 -4.69 9.78 14.85
C ALA A 21 -4.96 8.55 13.98
N PRO A 22 -5.50 8.73 12.77
CA PRO A 22 -5.67 7.61 11.89
C PRO A 22 -4.30 7.00 11.68
N ALA A 23 -4.14 5.78 12.16
CA ALA A 23 -2.98 5.01 11.86
C ALA A 23 -2.92 4.92 10.34
N LYS A 24 -1.91 5.51 9.75
CA LYS A 24 -1.59 5.21 8.38
C LYS A 24 -1.46 3.70 8.34
N SER A 25 -2.39 3.04 7.69
CA SER A 25 -2.30 1.62 7.54
C SER A 25 -1.17 1.32 6.57
N SER A 26 0.02 1.41 7.06
CA SER A 26 1.13 0.76 6.42
C SER A 26 0.92 -0.72 6.70
N ALA A 27 0.79 -1.50 5.64
CA ALA A 27 0.84 -2.94 5.76
C ALA A 27 2.07 -3.30 6.59
N PRO A 28 1.96 -4.26 7.53
CA PRO A 28 3.11 -4.63 8.34
C PRO A 28 4.28 -4.94 7.42
N LYS A 29 5.43 -4.36 7.73
CA LYS A 29 6.65 -4.51 6.94
C LYS A 29 7.07 -5.96 6.70
N ASP A 30 6.50 -6.87 7.46
CA ASP A 30 6.85 -8.29 7.40
C ASP A 30 5.88 -9.12 6.56
N LYS A 31 4.92 -8.49 5.93
CA LYS A 31 3.93 -9.21 5.14
C LYS A 31 4.44 -9.43 3.71
N TRP A 32 4.33 -10.67 3.26
CA TRP A 32 4.60 -11.02 1.87
C TRP A 32 3.36 -10.79 1.03
N GLU A 33 3.54 -10.07 -0.06
CA GLU A 33 2.50 -9.86 -1.05
C GLU A 33 2.75 -10.78 -2.24
N LYS A 34 1.73 -11.51 -2.64
CA LYS A 34 1.81 -12.41 -3.79
C LYS A 34 1.09 -11.80 -4.98
N GLY A 35 1.71 -11.90 -6.12
CA GLY A 35 1.12 -11.35 -7.32
C GLY A 35 2.00 -11.51 -8.55
N TRP A 36 1.71 -10.71 -9.55
CA TRP A 36 2.35 -10.77 -10.84
C TRP A 36 3.09 -9.48 -11.15
N VAL A 37 4.22 -9.61 -11.82
CA VAL A 37 4.94 -8.45 -12.35
C VAL A 37 4.38 -8.17 -13.74
N SER A 38 3.90 -6.98 -13.96
CA SER A 38 3.30 -6.55 -15.21
C SER A 38 3.82 -5.18 -15.62
N ASP A 39 3.34 -4.68 -16.75
CA ASP A 39 3.63 -3.34 -17.23
C ASP A 39 2.43 -2.41 -17.02
N SER A 40 2.68 -1.12 -17.00
CA SER A 40 1.67 -0.10 -16.75
C SER A 40 0.58 -0.04 -17.83
N LYS A 41 0.90 -0.48 -19.05
CA LYS A 41 -0.07 -0.48 -20.14
C LYS A 41 -1.13 -1.56 -19.99
N CYS A 42 -0.71 -2.77 -19.65
CA CYS A 42 -1.63 -3.91 -19.50
C CYS A 42 -2.18 -4.03 -18.07
N GLY A 43 -1.41 -3.62 -17.07
CA GLY A 43 -1.85 -3.68 -15.69
C GLY A 43 -2.34 -5.07 -15.30
N ALA A 44 -3.54 -5.16 -14.75
CA ALA A 44 -4.13 -6.43 -14.30
C ALA A 44 -4.33 -7.43 -15.44
N LYS A 45 -4.47 -6.99 -16.68
CA LYS A 45 -4.59 -7.87 -17.84
C LYS A 45 -3.30 -8.63 -18.12
N GLY A 46 -2.17 -8.10 -17.71
CA GLY A 46 -0.88 -8.76 -17.82
C GLY A 46 -0.54 -9.68 -16.67
N ALA A 47 -1.46 -9.85 -15.71
CA ALA A 47 -1.25 -10.70 -14.55
C ALA A 47 -1.60 -12.14 -14.91
N GLY A 48 -0.66 -12.83 -15.51
CA GLY A 48 -0.88 -14.21 -15.92
C GLY A 48 0.29 -14.77 -16.69
N VAL A 49 0.20 -16.06 -16.99
CA VAL A 49 1.23 -16.78 -17.73
C VAL A 49 1.26 -16.28 -19.17
N GLY A 50 2.45 -16.12 -19.71
CA GLY A 50 2.63 -15.76 -21.12
C GLY A 50 2.77 -14.27 -21.40
N HIS A 51 2.77 -13.44 -20.39
CA HIS A 51 2.89 -11.99 -20.56
C HIS A 51 4.35 -11.50 -20.62
N GLU A 52 5.31 -12.36 -20.40
CA GLU A 52 6.71 -11.96 -20.26
C GLU A 52 7.24 -11.14 -21.44
N GLN A 53 7.09 -11.65 -22.64
CA GLN A 53 7.60 -10.96 -23.83
C GLN A 53 6.87 -9.67 -24.12
N CYS A 54 5.54 -9.69 -23.98
CA CYS A 54 4.71 -8.52 -24.19
C CYS A 54 5.05 -7.43 -23.16
N GLY A 55 5.22 -7.81 -21.90
CA GLY A 55 5.60 -6.89 -20.85
C GLY A 55 6.98 -6.26 -21.08
N LYS A 56 7.96 -7.06 -21.47
CA LYS A 56 9.30 -6.56 -21.83
C LYS A 56 9.27 -5.57 -22.98
N LYS A 57 8.45 -5.86 -23.98
CA LYS A 57 8.27 -4.95 -25.11
C LYS A 57 7.66 -3.63 -24.64
N CYS A 58 6.65 -3.67 -23.81
CA CYS A 58 6.04 -2.46 -23.26
C CYS A 58 7.01 -1.62 -22.45
N LEU A 59 7.86 -2.25 -21.66
CA LEU A 59 8.92 -1.53 -20.92
C LEU A 59 9.88 -0.83 -21.87
N GLY A 60 10.20 -1.44 -23.00
CA GLY A 60 11.02 -0.82 -24.06
C GLY A 60 10.33 0.35 -24.73
N GLU A 61 9.02 0.44 -24.65
CA GLU A 61 8.22 1.51 -25.23
C GLU A 61 7.97 2.66 -24.23
N GLY A 62 8.55 2.61 -23.05
CA GLY A 62 8.45 3.65 -22.05
C GLY A 62 7.43 3.37 -20.93
N GLU A 63 6.80 2.21 -20.94
CA GLU A 63 5.94 1.79 -19.86
C GLU A 63 6.77 1.42 -18.63
N HIS A 64 6.15 1.42 -17.45
CA HIS A 64 6.86 1.11 -16.21
C HIS A 64 6.33 -0.17 -15.57
N VAL A 65 7.13 -0.71 -14.65
CA VAL A 65 6.81 -1.94 -13.93
C VAL A 65 5.70 -1.67 -12.93
N VAL A 66 4.72 -2.56 -12.92
CA VAL A 66 3.67 -2.57 -11.90
C VAL A 66 3.61 -3.95 -11.26
N PHE A 67 3.07 -3.99 -10.05
CA PHE A 67 2.80 -5.22 -9.32
C PHE A 67 1.29 -5.39 -9.24
N VAL A 68 0.80 -6.56 -9.61
CA VAL A 68 -0.63 -6.88 -9.57
C VAL A 68 -0.87 -7.92 -8.49
N ASN A 69 -1.62 -7.56 -7.46
CA ASN A 69 -1.97 -8.49 -6.39
C ASN A 69 -2.83 -9.62 -6.94
N GLU A 70 -2.46 -10.86 -6.65
CA GLU A 70 -3.18 -12.02 -7.21
C GLU A 70 -4.57 -12.25 -6.60
N PHE A 71 -4.82 -11.72 -5.42
CA PHE A 71 -6.10 -11.95 -4.73
C PHE A 71 -7.17 -10.95 -5.15
N ASN A 72 -6.83 -9.68 -5.23
CA ASN A 72 -7.79 -8.63 -5.54
C ASN A 72 -7.57 -7.93 -6.86
N HIS A 73 -6.53 -8.33 -7.62
CA HIS A 73 -6.15 -7.76 -8.91
C HIS A 73 -5.80 -6.25 -8.84
N LYS A 74 -5.49 -5.77 -7.66
CA LYS A 74 -5.12 -4.38 -7.48
C LYS A 74 -3.73 -4.14 -8.06
N VAL A 75 -3.58 -3.05 -8.79
CA VAL A 75 -2.34 -2.68 -9.47
C VAL A 75 -1.63 -1.63 -8.66
N PHE A 76 -0.35 -1.88 -8.39
CA PHE A 76 0.51 -0.92 -7.67
C PHE A 76 1.68 -0.52 -8.55
N ASN A 77 1.99 0.76 -8.57
CA ASN A 77 3.22 1.23 -9.19
C ASN A 77 4.40 0.85 -8.31
N VAL A 78 5.41 0.25 -8.90
CA VAL A 78 6.63 -0.14 -8.18
C VAL A 78 7.57 1.06 -8.17
N ASP A 79 7.88 1.59 -7.00
CA ASP A 79 8.74 2.78 -6.91
C ASP A 79 10.24 2.46 -7.08
N ASN A 80 10.62 1.20 -6.93
CA ASN A 80 11.97 0.72 -7.19
C ASN A 80 11.95 -0.42 -8.23
N PRO A 81 11.60 -0.12 -9.48
CA PRO A 81 11.32 -1.13 -10.51
C PRO A 81 12.49 -2.05 -10.84
N HIS A 82 13.71 -1.63 -10.59
CA HIS A 82 14.89 -2.45 -10.84
C HIS A 82 14.86 -3.79 -10.08
N LYS A 83 14.10 -3.88 -9.01
CA LYS A 83 13.96 -5.10 -8.22
C LYS A 83 13.10 -6.15 -8.93
N LEU A 84 12.17 -5.74 -9.77
CA LEU A 84 11.19 -6.63 -10.39
C LEU A 84 11.28 -6.70 -11.91
N LYS A 85 11.99 -5.80 -12.54
CA LYS A 85 12.01 -5.66 -13.99
C LYS A 85 12.42 -6.96 -14.71
N ASP A 86 13.35 -7.72 -14.16
CA ASP A 86 13.81 -8.98 -14.74
C ASP A 86 12.81 -10.13 -14.52
N LEU A 87 11.79 -9.90 -13.72
CA LEU A 87 10.75 -10.86 -13.41
C LEU A 87 9.43 -10.58 -14.14
N MET A 88 9.48 -9.72 -15.16
CA MET A 88 8.30 -9.37 -15.95
C MET A 88 7.55 -10.61 -16.42
N GLY A 89 6.25 -10.65 -16.16
CA GLY A 89 5.40 -11.76 -16.54
C GLY A 89 5.43 -12.95 -15.58
N HIS A 90 6.21 -12.86 -14.52
CA HIS A 90 6.30 -13.92 -13.52
C HIS A 90 5.43 -13.66 -12.30
N ARG A 91 4.93 -14.74 -11.72
CA ARG A 91 4.28 -14.70 -10.43
C ARG A 91 5.36 -14.65 -9.36
N VAL A 92 5.24 -13.71 -8.45
CA VAL A 92 6.25 -13.45 -7.42
C VAL A 92 5.62 -13.27 -6.06
N ALA A 93 6.42 -13.52 -5.03
CA ALA A 93 6.11 -13.10 -3.68
C ALA A 93 7.12 -12.03 -3.30
N VAL A 94 6.64 -10.84 -2.97
CA VAL A 94 7.50 -9.73 -2.63
C VAL A 94 7.24 -9.28 -1.20
N LYS A 95 8.30 -8.88 -0.53
CA LYS A 95 8.20 -8.25 0.77
C LYS A 95 8.46 -6.77 0.56
N GLY A 96 7.53 -5.95 1.00
CA GLY A 96 7.65 -4.53 0.78
C GLY A 96 6.59 -3.71 1.48
N ASN A 97 6.70 -2.41 1.32
CA ASN A 97 5.76 -1.45 1.87
C ASN A 97 4.74 -1.06 0.80
N VAL A 98 3.47 -1.28 1.11
CA VAL A 98 2.37 -0.92 0.23
C VAL A 98 1.73 0.36 0.73
N ASP A 99 1.62 1.36 -0.14
CA ASP A 99 0.84 2.55 0.11
C ASP A 99 -0.46 2.44 -0.67
N GLN A 100 -1.54 2.10 0.03
CA GLN A 100 -2.86 1.91 -0.58
C GLN A 100 -3.42 3.22 -1.13
N THR A 101 -3.10 4.34 -0.51
CA THR A 101 -3.59 5.66 -0.92
C THR A 101 -2.91 6.13 -2.20
N ALA A 102 -1.61 5.99 -2.27
CA ALA A 102 -0.84 6.38 -3.45
C ALA A 102 -0.86 5.31 -4.55
N GLY A 103 -1.25 4.09 -4.23
CA GLY A 103 -1.21 2.97 -5.18
C GLY A 103 0.20 2.56 -5.54
N THR A 104 1.12 2.61 -4.59
CA THR A 104 2.53 2.28 -4.81
C THR A 104 3.00 1.15 -3.90
N ILE A 105 4.03 0.46 -4.35
CA ILE A 105 4.72 -0.54 -3.55
C ILE A 105 6.22 -0.33 -3.65
N HIS A 106 6.87 -0.36 -2.49
CA HIS A 106 8.32 -0.36 -2.41
C HIS A 106 8.79 -1.76 -2.06
N VAL A 107 9.55 -2.39 -2.96
CA VAL A 107 9.96 -3.79 -2.82
C VAL A 107 11.28 -3.87 -2.07
N GLU A 108 11.29 -4.63 -0.97
CA GLU A 108 12.51 -4.89 -0.21
C GLU A 108 13.19 -6.18 -0.69
N ARG A 109 12.38 -7.21 -1.02
CA ARG A 109 12.87 -8.51 -1.50
C ARG A 109 11.95 -9.10 -2.54
#